data_d2b871f15f1613795ba3a97cd2403ec7
#
_entry.id   d2b871f15f1613795ba3a97cd2403ec7
#
_cell.length_a   1.000
_cell.length_b   1.000
_cell.length_c   1.000
_cell.angle_alpha   90.00
_cell.angle_beta   90.00
_cell.angle_gamma   90.00
#
_symmetry.space_group_name_H-M   'P 1'
#
loop_
_entity.id
_entity.type
_entity.pdbx_description
1 polymer ?
#
loop_
_entity_poly.entity_id
_entity_poly.type
_entity_poly.pdbx_seq_one_letter_code
_entity_poly.pdbx_strand_id
1 'polypeptide(L)'
;MPFTLLPTSAYSTLDATKLTGTLPAISGANLTGIDASKLIFLKALTPSNASSASFNNGDGTMVLDGTYNHYLFSWRLQNVTNNNHLEFQFSTNAGSSYGVNIATSSSAWYEKTDGSSNAKSQASGTDTISSAGSHQKMSWVAATHNNYDIVGQMHLWNPSSTYPYYSAECIYTSNGSHVVRTVTHGWCNETSVTGFQIAPSSGNFNGEAYAYAFSKS
;
A
#
# COMPACT_ATOMS: atom_id res chain seq x y z
N MET A 1 -26.97 -47.63 -25.62
CA MET A 1 -26.18 -47.12 -26.75
C MET A 1 -24.75 -46.98 -26.25
N PRO A 2 -23.77 -47.54 -26.95
CA PRO A 2 -22.37 -47.38 -26.54
C PRO A 2 -21.91 -45.95 -26.82
N PHE A 3 -21.29 -45.31 -25.83
CA PHE A 3 -20.62 -44.00 -26.02
C PHE A 3 -19.37 -44.23 -26.86
N THR A 4 -19.35 -43.69 -28.06
CA THR A 4 -18.14 -43.68 -28.88
C THR A 4 -17.23 -42.55 -28.35
N LEU A 5 -16.11 -42.91 -27.71
CA LEU A 5 -15.08 -41.97 -27.36
C LEU A 5 -14.49 -41.38 -28.64
N LEU A 6 -14.62 -40.11 -28.83
CA LEU A 6 -13.94 -39.38 -29.91
C LEU A 6 -12.41 -39.47 -29.71
N PRO A 7 -11.62 -39.67 -30.77
CA PRO A 7 -10.17 -39.69 -30.65
C PRO A 7 -9.64 -38.37 -30.13
N THR A 8 -8.59 -38.42 -29.31
CA THR A 8 -7.97 -37.24 -28.66
C THR A 8 -7.58 -36.13 -29.64
N SER A 9 -7.36 -36.46 -30.91
CA SER A 9 -7.10 -35.46 -31.99
C SER A 9 -8.33 -34.61 -32.36
N ALA A 10 -9.55 -35.04 -31.99
CA ALA A 10 -10.77 -34.28 -32.26
C ALA A 10 -10.97 -33.08 -31.32
N TYR A 11 -10.16 -32.98 -30.24
CA TYR A 11 -10.26 -31.92 -29.23
C TYR A 11 -9.24 -30.78 -29.41
N SER A 12 -8.45 -30.80 -30.49
CA SER A 12 -7.39 -29.84 -30.68
C SER A 12 -7.85 -28.39 -30.97
N THR A 13 -9.13 -28.18 -31.24
CA THR A 13 -9.70 -26.85 -31.46
C THR A 13 -11.18 -26.84 -31.04
N LEU A 14 -11.44 -26.66 -29.74
CA LEU A 14 -12.79 -26.33 -29.27
C LEU A 14 -13.04 -24.84 -29.58
N ASP A 15 -13.92 -24.61 -30.55
CA ASP A 15 -14.40 -23.27 -30.85
C ASP A 15 -15.33 -22.80 -29.73
N ALA A 16 -14.84 -21.89 -28.90
CA ALA A 16 -15.58 -21.36 -27.74
C ALA A 16 -16.92 -20.71 -28.15
N THR A 17 -17.06 -20.28 -29.40
CA THR A 17 -18.32 -19.70 -29.91
C THR A 17 -19.45 -20.73 -30.09
N LYS A 18 -19.12 -22.02 -30.09
CA LYS A 18 -20.09 -23.13 -30.21
C LYS A 18 -20.48 -23.76 -28.90
N LEU A 19 -19.92 -23.29 -27.79
CA LEU A 19 -20.29 -23.76 -26.46
C LEU A 19 -21.56 -23.04 -26.02
N THR A 20 -22.67 -23.81 -25.93
CA THR A 20 -23.95 -23.31 -25.40
C THR A 20 -24.19 -23.94 -24.02
N GLY A 21 -24.55 -23.10 -23.04
CA GLY A 21 -24.86 -23.54 -21.67
C GLY A 21 -23.86 -23.02 -20.66
N THR A 22 -24.15 -23.24 -19.36
CA THR A 22 -23.26 -22.88 -18.27
C THR A 22 -22.08 -23.85 -18.25
N LEU A 23 -20.86 -23.35 -18.41
CA LEU A 23 -19.66 -24.18 -18.22
C LEU A 23 -19.62 -24.71 -16.78
N PRO A 24 -19.28 -26.01 -16.57
CA PRO A 24 -19.00 -26.48 -15.22
C PRO A 24 -17.95 -25.61 -14.55
N ALA A 25 -18.04 -25.46 -13.22
CA ALA A 25 -17.00 -24.74 -12.46
C ALA A 25 -15.64 -25.41 -12.69
N ILE A 26 -14.83 -24.82 -13.57
CA ILE A 26 -13.50 -25.32 -13.88
C ILE A 26 -12.57 -24.70 -12.83
N SER A 27 -11.78 -25.51 -12.11
CA SER A 27 -10.71 -25.02 -11.28
C SER A 27 -9.76 -24.17 -12.13
N GLY A 28 -9.58 -22.90 -11.79
CA GLY A 28 -8.68 -21.99 -12.49
C GLY A 28 -7.21 -22.41 -12.52
N ALA A 29 -6.85 -23.42 -11.73
CA ALA A 29 -5.47 -23.93 -11.61
C ALA A 29 -4.86 -24.48 -12.90
N ASN A 30 -5.70 -24.88 -13.87
CA ASN A 30 -5.27 -25.45 -15.15
C ASN A 30 -5.58 -24.55 -16.36
N LEU A 31 -6.05 -23.35 -16.14
CA LEU A 31 -6.29 -22.38 -17.20
C LEU A 31 -4.96 -21.70 -17.57
N THR A 32 -4.41 -22.03 -18.74
CA THR A 32 -3.23 -21.38 -19.30
C THR A 32 -3.66 -20.30 -20.29
N GLY A 33 -2.96 -19.18 -20.34
CA GLY A 33 -3.26 -18.06 -21.25
C GLY A 33 -4.30 -17.08 -20.75
N ILE A 34 -4.72 -17.18 -19.48
CA ILE A 34 -5.42 -16.09 -18.83
C ILE A 34 -4.35 -15.10 -18.37
N ASP A 35 -4.40 -13.88 -18.88
CA ASP A 35 -3.62 -12.79 -18.31
C ASP A 35 -3.98 -12.65 -16.85
N ALA A 36 -3.08 -13.10 -15.97
CA ALA A 36 -3.25 -12.90 -14.54
C ALA A 36 -3.45 -11.41 -14.29
N SER A 37 -4.41 -11.06 -13.44
CA SER A 37 -4.64 -9.68 -13.04
C SER A 37 -3.31 -9.01 -12.75
N LYS A 38 -3.03 -7.89 -13.42
CA LYS A 38 -1.79 -7.13 -13.21
C LYS A 38 -1.67 -6.61 -11.78
N LEU A 39 -2.78 -6.53 -11.05
CA LEU A 39 -2.84 -6.15 -9.64
C LEU A 39 -3.20 -7.38 -8.80
N ILE A 40 -2.28 -7.83 -7.97
CA ILE A 40 -2.38 -9.01 -7.12
C ILE A 40 -2.62 -8.55 -5.69
N PHE A 41 -3.73 -8.96 -5.09
CA PHE A 41 -3.98 -8.74 -3.67
C PHE A 41 -3.05 -9.62 -2.84
N LEU A 42 -2.36 -9.01 -1.85
CA LEU A 42 -1.43 -9.71 -0.97
C LEU A 42 -1.99 -9.83 0.45
N LYS A 43 -2.45 -8.73 1.04
CA LYS A 43 -2.86 -8.74 2.45
C LYS A 43 -3.81 -7.60 2.77
N ALA A 44 -4.73 -7.86 3.71
CA ALA A 44 -5.52 -6.85 4.40
C ALA A 44 -5.16 -6.82 5.89
N LEU A 45 -5.21 -5.64 6.48
CA LEU A 45 -5.10 -5.38 7.90
C LEU A 45 -6.30 -4.55 8.35
N THR A 46 -6.87 -4.89 9.50
CA THR A 46 -7.98 -4.17 10.12
C THR A 46 -7.60 -3.75 11.54
N PRO A 47 -6.68 -2.77 11.69
CA PRO A 47 -6.27 -2.32 13.00
C PRO A 47 -7.47 -1.82 13.82
N SER A 48 -7.54 -2.24 15.07
CA SER A 48 -8.52 -1.81 16.05
C SER A 48 -7.81 -1.42 17.33
N ASN A 49 -7.79 -0.12 17.62
CA ASN A 49 -7.06 0.46 18.73
C ASN A 49 -5.57 0.02 18.73
N ALA A 50 -4.97 -0.02 17.55
CA ALA A 50 -3.61 -0.51 17.35
C ALA A 50 -2.60 0.64 17.33
N SER A 51 -1.41 0.41 17.86
CA SER A 51 -0.29 1.36 17.81
C SER A 51 0.46 1.34 16.49
N SER A 52 0.27 0.30 15.67
CA SER A 52 0.86 0.19 14.33
C SER A 52 0.13 -0.84 13.48
N ALA A 53 0.32 -0.78 12.16
CA ALA A 53 -0.06 -1.80 11.20
C ALA A 53 1.12 -2.10 10.29
N SER A 54 1.45 -3.38 10.13
CA SER A 54 2.68 -3.79 9.43
C SER A 54 2.41 -4.84 8.36
N PHE A 55 3.05 -4.63 7.21
CA PHE A 55 3.10 -5.55 6.08
C PHE A 55 4.52 -6.11 5.98
N ASN A 56 4.74 -7.30 6.49
CA ASN A 56 6.07 -7.92 6.55
C ASN A 56 6.15 -9.13 5.64
N ASN A 57 7.27 -9.30 4.96
CA ASN A 57 7.52 -10.47 4.13
C ASN A 57 7.36 -11.75 4.95
N GLY A 58 6.62 -12.72 4.40
CA GLY A 58 6.34 -14.00 5.05
C GLY A 58 5.19 -13.97 6.07
N ASP A 59 4.53 -12.82 6.30
CA ASP A 59 3.37 -12.74 7.16
C ASP A 59 2.08 -13.07 6.38
N GLY A 60 1.63 -14.32 6.50
CA GLY A 60 0.51 -14.86 5.72
C GLY A 60 0.82 -14.90 4.23
N THR A 61 0.01 -14.21 3.42
CA THR A 61 0.19 -14.12 1.97
C THR A 61 1.08 -12.94 1.54
N MET A 62 1.64 -12.19 2.49
CA MET A 62 2.48 -11.04 2.18
C MET A 62 3.83 -11.47 1.63
N VAL A 63 4.13 -11.07 0.41
CA VAL A 63 5.40 -11.27 -0.29
C VAL A 63 6.01 -9.90 -0.56
N LEU A 64 7.10 -9.55 0.14
CA LEU A 64 7.85 -8.31 -0.03
C LEU A 64 9.35 -8.65 -0.01
N ASP A 65 9.82 -9.31 -1.06
CA ASP A 65 11.17 -9.87 -1.17
C ASP A 65 11.83 -9.64 -2.55
N GLY A 66 11.18 -8.82 -3.39
CA GLY A 66 11.62 -8.58 -4.77
C GLY A 66 11.01 -9.53 -5.79
N THR A 67 10.12 -10.44 -5.41
CA THR A 67 9.30 -11.22 -6.36
C THR A 67 8.55 -10.30 -7.31
N TYR A 68 8.06 -9.19 -6.80
CA TYR A 68 7.43 -8.12 -7.59
C TYR A 68 8.32 -6.87 -7.57
N ASN A 69 8.24 -6.08 -8.64
CA ASN A 69 9.01 -4.82 -8.73
C ASN A 69 8.22 -3.60 -8.26
N HIS A 70 6.92 -3.73 -8.10
CA HIS A 70 6.06 -2.63 -7.74
C HIS A 70 4.96 -3.10 -6.78
N TYR A 71 4.83 -2.41 -5.66
CA TYR A 71 3.82 -2.62 -4.63
C TYR A 71 2.98 -1.37 -4.45
N LEU A 72 1.72 -1.58 -4.12
CA LEU A 72 0.77 -0.55 -3.73
C LEU A 72 0.22 -0.89 -2.35
N PHE A 73 0.42 0.01 -1.42
CA PHE A 73 -0.25 0.00 -0.12
C PHE A 73 -1.34 1.08 -0.13
N SER A 74 -2.51 0.76 0.36
CA SER A 74 -3.61 1.73 0.48
C SER A 74 -4.25 1.62 1.85
N TRP A 75 -4.79 2.71 2.38
CA TRP A 75 -5.36 2.73 3.71
C TRP A 75 -6.47 3.77 3.86
N ARG A 76 -7.34 3.48 4.82
CA ARG A 76 -8.27 4.40 5.45
C ARG A 76 -8.12 4.22 6.96
N LEU A 77 -7.48 5.16 7.62
CA LEU A 77 -7.12 5.08 9.03
C LEU A 77 -7.70 6.26 9.79
N GLN A 78 -8.07 6.05 11.03
CA GLN A 78 -8.63 7.05 11.93
C GLN A 78 -7.88 7.03 13.24
N ASN A 79 -7.19 8.11 13.58
CA ASN A 79 -6.54 8.24 14.87
C ASN A 79 -7.58 8.27 16.00
N VAL A 80 -7.31 7.55 17.09
CA VAL A 80 -8.17 7.55 18.28
C VAL A 80 -7.82 8.67 19.27
N THR A 81 -6.70 9.35 19.04
CA THR A 81 -6.26 10.51 19.84
C THR A 81 -6.03 11.72 18.94
N ASN A 82 -6.29 12.92 19.48
CA ASN A 82 -6.10 14.17 18.75
C ASN A 82 -4.60 14.51 18.57
N ASN A 83 -4.31 15.35 17.58
CA ASN A 83 -2.99 15.96 17.33
C ASN A 83 -1.88 14.99 16.92
N ASN A 84 -2.21 13.89 16.25
CA ASN A 84 -1.23 12.91 15.77
C ASN A 84 -0.99 13.01 14.27
N HIS A 85 0.24 12.72 13.87
CA HIS A 85 0.60 12.50 12.47
C HIS A 85 0.47 11.02 12.14
N LEU A 86 0.22 10.72 10.88
CA LEU A 86 0.46 9.39 10.36
C LEU A 86 1.90 9.33 9.85
N GLU A 87 2.61 8.30 10.25
CA GLU A 87 4.03 8.10 9.97
C GLU A 87 4.25 6.70 9.40
N PHE A 88 5.37 6.50 8.72
CA PHE A 88 5.77 5.20 8.23
C PHE A 88 7.24 4.91 8.47
N GLN A 89 7.58 3.62 8.42
CA GLN A 89 8.95 3.11 8.40
C GLN A 89 9.06 1.89 7.50
N PHE A 90 10.29 1.62 7.05
CA PHE A 90 10.63 0.36 6.38
C PHE A 90 11.50 -0.53 7.26
N SER A 91 11.50 -1.81 6.92
CA SER A 91 12.31 -2.85 7.54
C SER A 91 13.07 -3.63 6.46
N THR A 92 14.29 -4.05 6.77
CA THR A 92 15.10 -4.96 5.93
C THR A 92 15.17 -6.38 6.50
N ASN A 93 14.49 -6.64 7.60
CA ASN A 93 14.51 -7.93 8.31
C ASN A 93 13.11 -8.45 8.66
N ALA A 94 12.18 -8.29 7.71
CA ALA A 94 10.79 -8.76 7.79
C ALA A 94 10.07 -8.29 9.07
N GLY A 95 10.30 -7.04 9.47
CA GLY A 95 9.60 -6.43 10.59
C GLY A 95 10.20 -6.72 11.97
N SER A 96 11.32 -7.42 12.06
CA SER A 96 12.01 -7.61 13.35
C SER A 96 12.53 -6.29 13.93
N SER A 97 12.85 -5.33 13.08
CA SER A 97 13.10 -3.93 13.44
C SER A 97 12.72 -3.02 12.29
N TYR A 98 12.36 -1.78 12.62
CA TYR A 98 12.09 -0.70 11.68
C TYR A 98 13.09 0.42 11.93
N GLY A 99 13.57 1.05 10.87
CA GLY A 99 14.57 2.10 11.02
C GLY A 99 15.51 2.19 9.84
N VAL A 100 15.02 1.80 8.66
CA VAL A 100 15.74 1.98 7.39
C VAL A 100 15.99 3.47 7.16
N ASN A 101 17.22 3.81 6.79
CA ASN A 101 17.56 5.16 6.38
C ASN A 101 16.83 5.52 5.07
N ILE A 102 16.13 6.64 5.08
CA ILE A 102 15.40 7.12 3.92
C ILE A 102 15.74 8.57 3.62
N ALA A 103 15.82 8.90 2.35
CA ALA A 103 15.85 10.29 1.89
C ALA A 103 14.46 10.65 1.41
N THR A 104 13.94 11.77 1.92
CA THR A 104 12.54 12.16 1.73
C THR A 104 12.42 13.61 1.32
N SER A 105 11.50 13.88 0.40
CA SER A 105 10.96 15.21 0.12
C SER A 105 9.45 15.19 0.28
N SER A 106 8.89 16.17 0.96
CA SER A 106 7.47 16.25 1.27
C SER A 106 6.90 17.61 0.94
N SER A 107 5.64 17.61 0.52
CA SER A 107 4.88 18.84 0.30
C SER A 107 3.44 18.67 0.79
N ALA A 108 2.86 19.73 1.27
CA ALA A 108 1.46 19.78 1.67
C ALA A 108 0.72 20.91 0.96
N TRP A 109 -0.50 20.62 0.53
CA TRP A 109 -1.47 21.59 0.04
C TRP A 109 -2.66 21.56 0.98
N TYR A 110 -3.10 22.70 1.43
CA TYR A 110 -4.29 22.80 2.24
C TYR A 110 -5.21 23.92 1.76
N GLU A 111 -6.48 23.69 1.92
CA GLU A 111 -7.53 24.62 1.61
C GLU A 111 -8.53 24.64 2.75
N LYS A 112 -8.94 25.84 3.17
CA LYS A 112 -10.00 25.98 4.14
C LYS A 112 -11.35 25.64 3.51
N THR A 113 -12.18 24.97 4.28
CA THR A 113 -13.51 24.55 3.85
C THR A 113 -14.46 25.71 3.55
N ASP A 114 -14.15 26.92 4.05
CA ASP A 114 -14.88 28.16 3.76
C ASP A 114 -14.31 28.92 2.55
N GLY A 115 -13.27 28.40 1.89
CA GLY A 115 -12.63 29.05 0.75
C GLY A 115 -11.81 30.31 1.07
N SER A 116 -11.68 30.69 2.35
CA SER A 116 -11.05 31.95 2.76
C SER A 116 -9.52 31.97 2.61
N SER A 117 -8.88 30.83 2.55
CA SER A 117 -7.44 30.72 2.26
C SER A 117 -7.05 29.35 1.73
N ASN A 118 -6.08 29.38 0.80
CA ASN A 118 -5.35 28.20 0.36
C ASN A 118 -3.87 28.46 0.52
N ALA A 119 -3.09 27.46 0.80
CA ALA A 119 -1.64 27.57 0.84
C ALA A 119 -0.98 26.28 0.40
N LYS A 120 0.21 26.45 -0.17
CA LYS A 120 1.17 25.38 -0.42
C LYS A 120 2.30 25.56 0.57
N SER A 121 2.72 24.49 1.19
CA SER A 121 3.86 24.51 2.09
C SER A 121 4.77 23.35 1.75
N GLN A 122 6.05 23.66 1.64
CA GLN A 122 7.07 22.63 1.77
C GLN A 122 7.16 22.29 3.24
N ALA A 123 7.02 21.05 3.59
CA ALA A 123 7.03 20.62 4.98
C ALA A 123 8.48 20.67 5.50
N SER A 124 8.92 21.83 5.98
CA SER A 124 10.20 21.93 6.67
C SER A 124 10.20 21.03 7.91
N GLY A 125 11.21 20.18 8.04
CA GLY A 125 11.35 19.21 9.14
C GLY A 125 10.79 17.82 8.86
N THR A 126 10.23 17.58 7.65
CA THR A 126 9.88 16.26 7.14
C THR A 126 10.79 15.82 5.99
N ASP A 127 11.53 16.76 5.40
CA ASP A 127 12.57 16.46 4.42
C ASP A 127 13.82 16.04 5.20
N THR A 128 14.12 14.77 5.20
CA THR A 128 15.28 14.27 5.91
C THR A 128 16.05 13.30 5.04
N ILE A 129 17.36 13.43 5.08
CA ILE A 129 18.21 12.23 4.97
C ILE A 129 18.16 11.65 6.37
N SER A 130 17.20 10.78 6.61
CA SER A 130 16.91 10.29 7.94
C SER A 130 18.03 9.40 8.43
N SER A 131 18.44 9.61 9.65
CA SER A 131 19.20 8.64 10.42
C SER A 131 18.32 7.46 10.81
N ALA A 132 18.90 6.27 10.94
CA ALA A 132 18.23 5.06 11.38
C ALA A 132 17.33 5.33 12.60
N GLY A 133 16.10 4.85 12.56
CA GLY A 133 15.17 4.86 13.68
C GLY A 133 14.13 5.97 13.71
N SER A 134 14.14 6.93 12.80
CA SER A 134 13.08 7.93 12.74
C SER A 134 11.93 7.53 11.81
N HIS A 135 10.71 7.70 12.31
CA HIS A 135 9.50 7.59 11.50
C HIS A 135 9.41 8.77 10.53
N GLN A 136 9.00 8.47 9.31
CA GLN A 136 8.78 9.49 8.30
C GLN A 136 7.29 9.89 8.27
N LYS A 137 7.03 11.18 8.34
CA LYS A 137 5.66 11.69 8.33
C LYS A 137 5.03 11.56 6.95
N MET A 138 3.81 11.03 6.92
CA MET A 138 2.93 11.01 5.74
C MET A 138 1.84 12.05 5.83
N SER A 139 1.35 12.38 7.02
CA SER A 139 0.44 13.50 7.24
C SER A 139 1.17 14.63 7.97
N TRP A 140 0.96 15.86 7.56
CA TRP A 140 1.80 16.95 8.03
C TRP A 140 1.27 17.67 9.25
N VAL A 141 0.14 18.09 9.41
CA VAL A 141 -0.34 18.74 10.61
C VAL A 141 -1.27 17.82 11.31
N ALA A 142 -1.16 17.85 12.61
CA ALA A 142 -2.09 17.23 13.49
C ALA A 142 -3.43 16.93 12.79
N ALA A 143 -3.51 15.80 12.13
CA ALA A 143 -4.75 15.24 11.59
C ALA A 143 -5.59 14.86 12.81
N THR A 144 -6.38 15.80 13.35
CA THR A 144 -6.42 15.95 14.76
C THR A 144 -7.77 15.93 15.37
N HIS A 145 -8.70 15.40 14.66
CA HIS A 145 -9.92 14.97 15.32
C HIS A 145 -10.02 13.46 15.22
N ASN A 146 -10.24 12.82 16.35
CA ASN A 146 -10.53 11.41 16.51
C ASN A 146 -11.71 10.90 15.65
N ASN A 147 -12.27 11.72 14.78
CA ASN A 147 -13.43 11.39 13.95
C ASN A 147 -13.17 11.56 12.46
N TYR A 148 -11.95 11.91 12.04
CA TYR A 148 -11.64 12.08 10.62
C TYR A 148 -10.69 11.02 10.10
N ASP A 149 -11.04 10.50 8.94
CA ASP A 149 -10.23 9.53 8.24
C ASP A 149 -8.99 10.19 7.61
N ILE A 150 -7.90 9.46 7.61
CA ILE A 150 -6.73 9.70 6.78
C ILE A 150 -6.75 8.63 5.70
N VAL A 151 -7.08 9.04 4.49
CA VAL A 151 -7.08 8.16 3.33
C VAL A 151 -5.79 8.37 2.56
N GLY A 152 -5.16 7.29 2.15
CA GLY A 152 -3.91 7.42 1.41
C GLY A 152 -3.47 6.16 0.70
N GLN A 153 -2.38 6.32 -0.02
CA GLN A 153 -1.71 5.24 -0.71
C GLN A 153 -0.21 5.47 -0.76
N MET A 154 0.55 4.39 -0.89
CA MET A 154 1.99 4.41 -1.14
C MET A 154 2.34 3.42 -2.23
N HIS A 155 3.13 3.88 -3.18
CA HIS A 155 3.82 3.04 -4.13
C HIS A 155 5.25 2.79 -3.65
N LEU A 156 5.68 1.55 -3.73
CA LEU A 156 7.07 1.14 -3.48
C LEU A 156 7.57 0.41 -4.72
N TRP A 157 8.68 0.90 -5.28
CA TRP A 157 9.30 0.33 -6.48
C TRP A 157 10.64 -0.31 -6.16
N ASN A 158 10.90 -1.45 -6.78
CA ASN A 158 12.16 -2.19 -6.72
C ASN A 158 12.66 -2.42 -5.28
N PRO A 159 11.88 -3.05 -4.40
CA PRO A 159 12.24 -3.20 -2.99
C PRO A 159 13.56 -3.93 -2.75
N SER A 160 14.01 -4.77 -3.70
CA SER A 160 15.28 -5.50 -3.65
C SER A 160 16.47 -4.76 -4.29
N SER A 161 16.27 -3.53 -4.78
CA SER A 161 17.37 -2.73 -5.36
C SER A 161 18.21 -2.06 -4.28
N THR A 162 19.34 -1.49 -4.68
CA THR A 162 20.22 -0.71 -3.79
C THR A 162 19.50 0.53 -3.25
N TYR A 163 18.57 1.09 -4.02
CA TYR A 163 17.79 2.27 -3.66
C TYR A 163 16.33 2.03 -4.03
N PRO A 164 15.54 1.35 -3.18
CA PRO A 164 14.10 1.28 -3.37
C PRO A 164 13.47 2.67 -3.35
N TYR A 165 12.64 2.98 -4.34
CA TYR A 165 11.93 4.26 -4.40
C TYR A 165 10.52 4.12 -3.86
N TYR A 166 10.01 5.20 -3.25
CA TYR A 166 8.63 5.27 -2.81
C TYR A 166 7.98 6.63 -3.09
N SER A 167 6.67 6.61 -3.19
CA SER A 167 5.83 7.80 -3.23
C SER A 167 4.55 7.54 -2.48
N ALA A 168 4.24 8.37 -1.49
CA ALA A 168 3.03 8.30 -0.70
C ALA A 168 2.19 9.55 -0.87
N GLU A 169 0.89 9.39 -0.84
CA GLU A 169 -0.09 10.47 -0.84
C GLU A 169 -1.11 10.22 0.25
N CYS A 170 -1.44 11.26 1.01
CA CYS A 170 -2.53 11.25 1.99
C CYS A 170 -3.46 12.44 1.77
N ILE A 171 -4.75 12.17 1.99
CA ILE A 171 -5.80 13.18 2.04
C ILE A 171 -6.48 13.05 3.40
N TYR A 172 -6.64 14.17 4.09
CA TYR A 172 -7.24 14.22 5.42
C TYR A 172 -7.79 15.60 5.74
N THR A 173 -8.58 15.68 6.79
CA THR A 173 -9.08 16.95 7.30
C THR A 173 -8.27 17.37 8.54
N SER A 174 -7.74 18.58 8.54
CA SER A 174 -7.04 19.16 9.67
C SER A 174 -7.95 20.12 10.42
N ASN A 175 -8.05 19.94 11.74
CA ASN A 175 -8.83 20.80 12.66
C ASN A 175 -10.30 21.02 12.25
N GLY A 176 -10.87 20.11 11.44
CA GLY A 176 -12.26 20.25 10.97
C GLY A 176 -12.52 21.39 9.98
N SER A 177 -11.50 22.16 9.63
CA SER A 177 -11.63 23.37 8.81
C SER A 177 -10.75 23.40 7.58
N HIS A 178 -9.85 22.41 7.40
CA HIS A 178 -8.96 22.36 6.25
C HIS A 178 -8.98 20.96 5.63
N VAL A 179 -9.14 20.90 4.32
CA VAL A 179 -8.78 19.69 3.55
C VAL A 179 -7.30 19.79 3.22
N VAL A 180 -6.56 18.75 3.53
CA VAL A 180 -5.11 18.70 3.33
C VAL A 180 -4.79 17.52 2.44
N ARG A 181 -3.94 17.74 1.46
CA ARG A 181 -3.27 16.72 0.66
C ARG A 181 -1.78 16.80 0.91
N THR A 182 -1.18 15.70 1.29
CA THR A 182 0.28 15.58 1.42
C THR A 182 0.83 14.61 0.39
N VAL A 183 2.00 14.94 -0.15
CA VAL A 183 2.78 14.03 -0.99
C VAL A 183 4.16 13.92 -0.38
N THR A 184 4.59 12.69 -0.16
CA THR A 184 5.90 12.35 0.38
C THR A 184 6.55 11.34 -0.54
N HIS A 185 7.74 11.63 -1.02
CA HIS A 185 8.46 10.74 -1.92
C HIS A 185 9.96 10.71 -1.62
N GLY A 186 10.61 9.63 -2.04
CA GLY A 186 12.03 9.47 -1.78
C GLY A 186 12.54 8.08 -2.11
N TRP A 187 13.63 7.73 -1.47
CA TRP A 187 14.25 6.40 -1.60
C TRP A 187 14.79 5.90 -0.26
N CYS A 188 14.91 4.59 -0.15
CA CYS A 188 15.60 3.94 0.95
C CYS A 188 17.10 3.88 0.65
N ASN A 189 17.93 4.23 1.63
CA ASN A 189 19.39 4.12 1.52
C ASN A 189 19.89 2.77 2.04
N GLU A 190 19.10 1.73 1.82
CA GLU A 190 19.32 0.36 2.26
C GLU A 190 18.84 -0.59 1.18
N THR A 191 19.46 -1.74 1.06
CA THR A 191 19.03 -2.80 0.15
C THR A 191 17.95 -3.66 0.78
N SER A 192 17.03 -4.18 -0.04
CA SER A 192 16.08 -5.22 0.35
C SER A 192 15.08 -4.80 1.43
N VAL A 193 14.19 -3.86 1.09
CA VAL A 193 13.02 -3.58 1.92
C VAL A 193 12.12 -4.82 1.95
N THR A 194 11.92 -5.36 3.15
CA THR A 194 11.12 -6.56 3.42
C THR A 194 10.00 -6.33 4.43
N GLY A 195 9.78 -5.09 4.83
CA GLY A 195 8.69 -4.69 5.71
C GLY A 195 8.32 -3.22 5.54
N PHE A 196 7.04 -2.93 5.71
CA PHE A 196 6.46 -1.60 5.71
C PHE A 196 5.52 -1.48 6.91
N GLN A 197 5.68 -0.43 7.70
CA GLN A 197 4.85 -0.16 8.86
C GLN A 197 4.24 1.23 8.77
N ILE A 198 2.97 1.33 9.14
CA ILE A 198 2.26 2.59 9.37
C ILE A 198 1.98 2.70 10.87
N ALA A 199 2.22 3.87 11.44
CA ALA A 199 1.96 4.16 12.84
C ALA A 199 1.47 5.60 13.03
N PRO A 200 0.64 5.90 14.05
CA PRO A 200 0.45 7.27 14.49
C PRO A 200 1.70 7.73 15.28
N SER A 201 2.02 9.01 15.27
CA SER A 201 3.14 9.56 16.05
C SER A 201 2.99 9.38 17.56
N SER A 202 1.78 9.20 18.03
CA SER A 202 1.46 8.75 19.39
C SER A 202 0.04 8.17 19.44
N GLY A 203 -0.25 7.38 20.50
CA GLY A 203 -1.55 6.74 20.67
C GLY A 203 -1.81 5.62 19.69
N ASN A 204 -3.07 5.42 19.33
CA ASN A 204 -3.53 4.29 18.54
C ASN A 204 -4.42 4.77 17.38
N PHE A 205 -4.73 3.86 16.46
CA PHE A 205 -5.66 4.09 15.35
C PHE A 205 -6.55 2.88 15.07
N ASN A 206 -7.64 3.15 14.37
CA ASN A 206 -8.55 2.16 13.81
C ASN A 206 -8.52 2.26 12.28
N GLY A 207 -9.08 1.26 11.60
CA GLY A 207 -9.35 1.34 10.17
C GLY A 207 -8.98 0.10 9.40
N GLU A 208 -8.54 0.31 8.17
CA GLU A 208 -8.21 -0.74 7.24
C GLU A 208 -7.01 -0.33 6.37
N ALA A 209 -6.19 -1.29 6.03
CA ALA A 209 -5.06 -1.11 5.13
C ALA A 209 -4.87 -2.37 4.27
N TYR A 210 -4.43 -2.18 3.04
CA TYR A 210 -4.33 -3.23 2.03
C TYR A 210 -2.99 -3.15 1.34
N ALA A 211 -2.44 -4.32 1.01
CA ALA A 211 -1.23 -4.45 0.19
C ALA A 211 -1.54 -5.20 -1.10
N TYR A 212 -1.03 -4.68 -2.18
CA TYR A 212 -1.11 -5.25 -3.53
C TYR A 212 0.27 -5.25 -4.17
N ALA A 213 0.48 -6.14 -5.13
CA ALA A 213 1.63 -6.13 -6.02
C ALA A 213 1.17 -6.06 -7.48
N PHE A 214 2.03 -5.51 -8.33
CA PHE A 214 1.85 -5.58 -9.78
C PHE A 214 2.65 -6.75 -10.33
N SER A 215 1.99 -7.63 -11.09
CA SER A 215 2.70 -8.75 -11.74
C SER A 215 3.75 -8.20 -12.71
N LYS A 216 4.89 -8.88 -12.80
CA LYS A 216 5.85 -8.64 -13.88
C LYS A 216 5.19 -9.11 -15.18
N SER A 217 5.10 -8.22 -16.16
CA SER A 217 4.70 -8.57 -17.54
C SER A 217 5.80 -9.36 -18.21
#